data_93a0cbe2aa73e340ad0f4ffd066541d1
#
_entry.id   93a0cbe2aa73e340ad0f4ffd066541d1
#
_cell.length_a   1.000
_cell.length_b   1.000
_cell.length_c   1.000
_cell.angle_alpha   90.00
_cell.angle_beta   90.00
_cell.angle_gamma   90.00
#
_symmetry.space_group_name_H-M   'P 1'
#
loop_
_entity.id
_entity.type
_entity.pdbx_description
1 polymer ?
#
loop_
_entity_poly.entity_id
_entity_poly.type
_entity_poly.pdbx_seq_one_letter_code
_entity_poly.pdbx_strand_id
1 'polypeptide(L)'
;MVDIAREIFAASGFDVEYRNYGWARSLSLARENRIDGVIGALKGDAPDFVFPERPMGTARIGLYTHPESQWQYRGLESLNGKTLLVINGYSYSPELDRYIADYTDDPERVWVISGAAPLGRALRLLAQERTDTFAEDQAVMSWFLREHSGYPPPRLAGIAHQAPVYIAFSAGNPRSGELARLLDAGLARLAETGRLDVIKASYGLSTSD
;
A
#
# COMPACT_ATOMS: atom_id res chain seq x y z
N MET A 1 6.38 -1.22 8.64
CA MET A 1 5.17 -1.14 9.47
C MET A 1 5.02 -2.34 10.41
N VAL A 2 5.18 -3.58 9.98
CA VAL A 2 5.03 -4.77 10.87
C VAL A 2 5.96 -4.71 12.07
N ASP A 3 7.25 -4.44 11.89
CA ASP A 3 8.21 -4.39 12.99
C ASP A 3 7.95 -3.23 13.96
N ILE A 4 7.48 -2.10 13.44
CA ILE A 4 7.04 -0.98 14.28
C ILE A 4 5.86 -1.42 15.15
N ALA A 5 4.86 -2.08 14.57
CA ALA A 5 3.71 -2.58 15.31
C ALA A 5 4.15 -3.60 16.39
N ARG A 6 5.00 -4.56 16.03
CA ARG A 6 5.53 -5.55 16.98
C ARG A 6 6.23 -4.90 18.17
N GLU A 7 7.11 -3.92 17.91
CA GLU A 7 7.85 -3.24 18.98
C GLU A 7 6.93 -2.43 19.89
N ILE A 8 5.93 -1.75 19.32
CA ILE A 8 4.96 -0.96 20.08
C ILE A 8 4.06 -1.86 20.94
N PHE A 9 3.46 -2.87 20.34
CA PHE A 9 2.48 -3.71 21.01
C PHE A 9 3.12 -4.66 22.03
N ALA A 10 4.33 -5.16 21.76
CA ALA A 10 5.09 -5.97 22.74
C ALA A 10 5.35 -5.21 24.05
N ALA A 11 5.63 -3.90 23.98
CA ALA A 11 5.79 -3.07 25.17
C ALA A 11 4.52 -2.94 26.01
N SER A 12 3.35 -3.28 25.46
CA SER A 12 2.05 -3.28 26.12
C SER A 12 1.53 -4.70 26.41
N GLY A 13 2.39 -5.71 26.25
CA GLY A 13 2.06 -7.11 26.56
C GLY A 13 1.25 -7.84 25.48
N PHE A 14 1.20 -7.30 24.25
CA PHE A 14 0.55 -7.97 23.13
C PHE A 14 1.58 -8.61 22.21
N ASP A 15 1.25 -9.78 21.69
CA ASP A 15 1.97 -10.40 20.58
C ASP A 15 1.30 -10.06 19.24
N VAL A 16 2.09 -9.69 18.23
CA VAL A 16 1.60 -9.33 16.90
C VAL A 16 1.86 -10.47 15.93
N GLU A 17 0.80 -11.17 15.58
CA GLU A 17 0.82 -12.13 14.48
C GLU A 17 0.51 -11.43 13.15
N TYR A 18 1.45 -11.42 12.22
CA TYR A 18 1.23 -10.92 10.87
C TYR A 18 0.92 -12.05 9.90
N ARG A 19 -0.21 -11.92 9.20
CA ARG A 19 -0.64 -12.85 8.14
C ARG A 19 -0.86 -12.09 6.84
N ASN A 20 -0.39 -12.65 5.74
CA ASN A 20 -0.53 -12.05 4.43
C ASN A 20 -1.76 -12.63 3.71
N TYR A 21 -2.69 -11.75 3.34
CA TYR A 21 -3.87 -12.05 2.53
C TYR A 21 -3.96 -11.06 1.37
N GLY A 22 -4.76 -11.35 0.34
CA GLY A 22 -5.14 -10.33 -0.65
C GLY A 22 -5.91 -9.20 0.04
N TRP A 23 -5.72 -7.94 -0.42
CA TRP A 23 -6.21 -6.74 0.27
C TRP A 23 -7.71 -6.77 0.59
N ALA A 24 -8.57 -7.02 -0.42
CA ALA A 24 -10.01 -7.14 -0.22
C ALA A 24 -10.38 -8.21 0.83
N ARG A 25 -9.62 -9.31 0.87
CA ARG A 25 -9.82 -10.38 1.86
C ARG A 25 -9.41 -9.91 3.27
N SER A 26 -8.32 -9.14 3.39
CA SER A 26 -7.90 -8.57 4.67
C SER A 26 -8.98 -7.66 5.25
N LEU A 27 -9.54 -6.77 4.44
CA LEU A 27 -10.64 -5.88 4.86
C LEU A 27 -11.88 -6.67 5.32
N SER A 28 -12.28 -7.71 4.57
CA SER A 28 -13.41 -8.58 4.95
C SER A 28 -13.16 -9.27 6.27
N LEU A 29 -11.98 -9.88 6.45
CA LEU A 29 -11.63 -10.57 7.69
C LEU A 29 -11.62 -9.64 8.92
N ALA A 30 -11.16 -8.39 8.76
CA ALA A 30 -11.21 -7.41 9.82
C ALA A 30 -12.65 -7.00 10.15
N ARG A 31 -13.51 -6.75 9.15
CA ARG A 31 -14.94 -6.47 9.38
C ARG A 31 -15.67 -7.61 10.08
N GLU A 32 -15.25 -8.85 9.82
CA GLU A 32 -15.75 -10.07 10.47
C GLU A 32 -15.14 -10.30 11.87
N ASN A 33 -14.28 -9.41 12.38
CA ASN A 33 -13.52 -9.55 13.63
C ASN A 33 -12.66 -10.83 13.71
N ARG A 34 -12.20 -11.33 12.58
CA ARG A 34 -11.30 -12.50 12.49
C ARG A 34 -9.83 -12.13 12.54
N ILE A 35 -9.53 -10.87 12.29
CA ILE A 35 -8.25 -10.19 12.54
C ILE A 35 -8.55 -8.83 13.16
N ASP A 36 -7.64 -8.31 13.98
CA ASP A 36 -7.84 -7.07 14.72
C ASP A 36 -7.74 -5.83 13.83
N GLY A 37 -6.96 -5.90 12.75
CA GLY A 37 -6.76 -4.76 11.86
C GLY A 37 -5.98 -5.11 10.61
N VAL A 38 -5.74 -4.11 9.78
CA VAL A 38 -5.01 -4.20 8.52
C VAL A 38 -3.85 -3.19 8.50
N ILE A 39 -2.76 -3.55 7.84
CA ILE A 39 -1.56 -2.70 7.73
C ILE A 39 -1.48 -2.14 6.31
N GLY A 40 -1.21 -0.83 6.18
CA GLY A 40 -1.06 -0.18 4.90
C GLY A 40 -2.33 0.47 4.37
N ALA A 41 -3.29 0.77 5.24
CA ALA A 41 -4.57 1.36 4.85
C ALA A 41 -4.47 2.88 4.63
N LEU A 42 -5.09 3.36 3.58
CA LEU A 42 -5.50 4.75 3.45
C LEU A 42 -6.88 4.92 4.11
N LYS A 43 -7.21 6.13 4.58
CA LYS A 43 -8.52 6.36 5.21
C LYS A 43 -9.70 6.09 4.27
N GLY A 44 -9.50 6.28 2.97
CA GLY A 44 -10.49 5.98 1.94
C GLY A 44 -10.78 4.49 1.71
N ASP A 45 -9.81 3.60 2.03
CA ASP A 45 -9.96 2.15 1.84
C ASP A 45 -11.01 1.53 2.78
N ALA A 46 -11.08 2.06 3.99
CA ALA A 46 -11.90 1.50 5.07
C ALA A 46 -12.43 2.62 5.98
N PRO A 47 -13.35 3.48 5.47
CA PRO A 47 -13.86 4.62 6.24
C PRO A 47 -14.65 4.22 7.48
N ASP A 48 -15.04 2.96 7.56
CA ASP A 48 -15.72 2.31 8.69
C ASP A 48 -14.77 1.82 9.78
N PHE A 49 -13.43 1.88 9.56
CA PHE A 49 -12.45 1.40 10.54
C PHE A 49 -12.04 2.48 11.54
N VAL A 50 -11.41 2.05 12.63
CA VAL A 50 -10.80 2.94 13.63
C VAL A 50 -9.34 3.20 13.23
N PHE A 51 -9.03 4.45 12.96
CA PHE A 51 -7.67 4.88 12.62
C PHE A 51 -7.00 5.57 13.81
N PRO A 52 -5.69 5.35 14.03
CA PRO A 52 -4.90 6.17 14.93
C PRO A 52 -4.82 7.61 14.40
N GLU A 53 -4.41 8.55 15.25
CA GLU A 53 -4.19 9.93 14.85
C GLU A 53 -2.91 10.08 14.02
N ARG A 54 -1.86 9.35 14.40
CA ARG A 54 -0.54 9.40 13.75
C ARG A 54 -0.46 8.37 12.63
N PRO A 55 -0.04 8.81 11.43
CA PRO A 55 0.26 7.88 10.34
C PRO A 55 1.55 7.08 10.64
N MET A 56 1.64 5.90 10.03
CA MET A 56 2.84 5.06 10.05
C MET A 56 3.92 5.56 9.08
N GLY A 57 3.54 6.35 8.10
CA GLY A 57 4.37 6.91 7.04
C GLY A 57 3.50 7.56 5.95
N THR A 58 4.10 7.78 4.79
CA THR A 58 3.44 8.34 3.61
C THR A 58 3.46 7.31 2.48
N ALA A 59 2.29 6.91 2.00
CA ALA A 59 2.17 6.16 0.76
C ALA A 59 2.41 7.09 -0.43
N ARG A 60 3.19 6.62 -1.41
CA ARG A 60 3.49 7.35 -2.65
C ARG A 60 3.15 6.47 -3.84
N ILE A 61 1.96 6.65 -4.36
CA ILE A 61 1.45 5.87 -5.49
C ILE A 61 2.11 6.32 -6.77
N GLY A 62 2.98 5.47 -7.32
CA GLY A 62 3.66 5.68 -8.58
C GLY A 62 3.00 4.94 -9.73
N LEU A 63 3.05 5.53 -10.92
CA LEU A 63 2.76 4.86 -12.19
C LEU A 63 4.09 4.37 -12.77
N TYR A 64 4.18 3.07 -13.01
CA TYR A 64 5.38 2.40 -13.51
C TYR A 64 5.18 1.91 -14.94
N THR A 65 6.22 2.01 -15.75
CA THR A 65 6.22 1.60 -17.16
C THR A 65 7.38 0.65 -17.45
N HIS A 66 7.38 0.07 -18.66
CA HIS A 66 8.56 -0.59 -19.20
C HIS A 66 9.80 0.35 -19.09
N PRO A 67 10.99 -0.15 -18.79
CA PRO A 67 12.20 0.67 -18.60
C PRO A 67 12.50 1.62 -19.76
N GLU A 68 12.27 1.20 -21.01
CA GLU A 68 12.56 1.98 -22.20
C GLU A 68 11.44 2.97 -22.59
N SER A 69 10.28 2.89 -21.94
CA SER A 69 9.16 3.81 -22.21
C SER A 69 9.54 5.25 -21.87
N GLN A 70 9.17 6.19 -22.72
CA GLN A 70 9.35 7.63 -22.48
C GLN A 70 8.07 8.31 -21.96
N TRP A 71 6.98 7.55 -21.84
CA TRP A 71 5.71 8.08 -21.35
C TRP A 71 5.83 8.59 -19.91
N GLN A 72 5.17 9.69 -19.62
CA GLN A 72 5.11 10.28 -18.28
C GLN A 72 3.65 10.46 -17.84
N TYR A 73 3.38 10.13 -16.60
CA TYR A 73 2.11 10.45 -15.99
C TYR A 73 2.02 11.93 -15.65
N ARG A 74 0.99 12.59 -16.16
CA ARG A 74 0.71 14.03 -15.95
C ARG A 74 -0.76 14.26 -15.59
N GLY A 75 -1.39 13.33 -14.87
CA GLY A 75 -2.82 13.33 -14.58
C GLY A 75 -3.57 12.30 -15.41
N LEU A 76 -4.88 12.13 -15.10
CA LEU A 76 -5.72 11.09 -15.71
C LEU A 76 -5.80 11.16 -17.25
N GLU A 77 -5.76 12.36 -17.82
CA GLU A 77 -5.81 12.53 -19.27
C GLU A 77 -4.62 11.86 -19.98
N SER A 78 -3.47 11.75 -19.30
CA SER A 78 -2.30 11.07 -19.85
C SER A 78 -2.47 9.54 -19.97
N LEU A 79 -3.50 8.97 -19.33
CA LEU A 79 -3.88 7.57 -19.47
C LEU A 79 -4.67 7.27 -20.75
N ASN A 80 -5.05 8.28 -21.53
CA ASN A 80 -5.74 8.07 -22.81
C ASN A 80 -4.87 7.24 -23.75
N GLY A 81 -5.41 6.14 -24.28
CA GLY A 81 -4.70 5.19 -25.13
C GLY A 81 -3.62 4.37 -24.39
N LYS A 82 -3.73 4.26 -23.08
CA LYS A 82 -2.87 3.45 -22.22
C LYS A 82 -3.68 2.45 -21.41
N THR A 83 -3.16 1.24 -21.31
CA THR A 83 -3.71 0.21 -20.42
C THR A 83 -3.09 0.35 -19.05
N LEU A 84 -3.91 0.69 -18.04
CA LEU A 84 -3.54 0.75 -16.64
C LEU A 84 -3.77 -0.60 -15.97
N LEU A 85 -2.71 -1.24 -15.51
CA LEU A 85 -2.77 -2.44 -14.70
C LEU A 85 -2.90 -2.07 -13.23
N VAL A 86 -3.81 -2.71 -12.52
CA VAL A 86 -4.09 -2.49 -11.09
C VAL A 86 -4.34 -3.79 -10.34
N ILE A 87 -4.15 -3.76 -9.02
CA ILE A 87 -4.41 -4.89 -8.14
C ILE A 87 -5.83 -4.79 -7.58
N ASN A 88 -6.56 -5.89 -7.64
CA ASN A 88 -7.93 -5.97 -7.17
C ASN A 88 -8.07 -5.57 -5.70
N GLY A 89 -8.99 -4.65 -5.45
CA GLY A 89 -9.33 -4.16 -4.11
C GLY A 89 -8.35 -3.13 -3.54
N TYR A 90 -7.28 -2.74 -4.26
CA TYR A 90 -6.44 -1.61 -3.86
C TYR A 90 -7.16 -0.29 -4.12
N SER A 91 -6.91 0.69 -3.26
CA SER A 91 -7.19 2.10 -3.49
C SER A 91 -5.86 2.82 -3.79
N TYR A 92 -5.87 3.70 -4.75
CA TYR A 92 -4.68 4.42 -5.21
C TYR A 92 -4.80 5.93 -4.97
N SER A 93 -5.92 6.50 -5.36
CA SER A 93 -6.35 7.86 -5.07
C SER A 93 -7.84 8.02 -5.44
N PRO A 94 -8.55 9.01 -4.89
CA PRO A 94 -9.97 9.22 -5.26
C PRO A 94 -10.20 9.35 -6.77
N GLU A 95 -9.28 10.01 -7.48
CA GLU A 95 -9.36 10.21 -8.92
C GLU A 95 -9.06 8.92 -9.70
N LEU A 96 -7.97 8.20 -9.35
CA LEU A 96 -7.64 6.93 -9.99
C LEU A 96 -8.68 5.86 -9.69
N ASP A 97 -9.20 5.80 -8.47
CA ASP A 97 -10.19 4.82 -8.08
C ASP A 97 -11.50 5.03 -8.85
N ARG A 98 -11.89 6.28 -9.10
CA ARG A 98 -13.01 6.60 -9.98
C ARG A 98 -12.73 6.19 -11.43
N TYR A 99 -11.55 6.52 -11.96
CA TYR A 99 -11.14 6.09 -13.30
C TYR A 99 -11.17 4.55 -13.45
N ILE A 100 -10.66 3.84 -12.46
CA ILE A 100 -10.68 2.38 -12.44
C ILE A 100 -12.12 1.85 -12.44
N ALA A 101 -13.00 2.43 -11.62
CA ALA A 101 -14.41 2.03 -11.56
C ALA A 101 -15.14 2.29 -12.88
N ASP A 102 -14.88 3.44 -13.52
CA ASP A 102 -15.53 3.84 -14.77
C ASP A 102 -15.09 2.95 -15.96
N TYR A 103 -13.87 2.38 -15.91
CA TYR A 103 -13.29 1.61 -17.03
C TYR A 103 -12.93 0.16 -16.69
N THR A 104 -13.40 -0.37 -15.57
CA THR A 104 -13.07 -1.75 -15.14
C THR A 104 -13.53 -2.83 -16.11
N ASP A 105 -14.56 -2.55 -16.91
CA ASP A 105 -15.09 -3.47 -17.95
C ASP A 105 -14.43 -3.24 -19.33
N ASP A 106 -13.51 -2.29 -19.45
CA ASP A 106 -12.75 -2.02 -20.67
C ASP A 106 -11.28 -2.46 -20.50
N PRO A 107 -10.91 -3.67 -20.97
CA PRO A 107 -9.56 -4.21 -20.80
C PRO A 107 -8.47 -3.47 -21.58
N GLU A 108 -8.82 -2.60 -22.52
CA GLU A 108 -7.87 -1.74 -23.19
C GLU A 108 -7.50 -0.52 -22.33
N ARG A 109 -8.31 -0.19 -21.32
CA ARG A 109 -8.09 0.93 -20.41
C ARG A 109 -7.67 0.49 -19.01
N VAL A 110 -8.35 -0.49 -18.44
CA VAL A 110 -8.06 -0.98 -17.09
C VAL A 110 -8.00 -2.50 -17.08
N TRP A 111 -6.89 -3.01 -16.56
CA TRP A 111 -6.71 -4.44 -16.37
C TRP A 111 -6.51 -4.75 -14.89
N VAL A 112 -7.49 -5.39 -14.27
CA VAL A 112 -7.49 -5.75 -12.85
C VAL A 112 -6.91 -7.15 -12.68
N ILE A 113 -5.87 -7.27 -11.85
CA ILE A 113 -5.29 -8.57 -11.49
C ILE A 113 -5.56 -8.92 -10.04
N SER A 114 -5.74 -10.22 -9.79
CA SER A 114 -5.95 -10.81 -8.47
C SER A 114 -4.96 -11.95 -8.21
N GLY A 115 -4.86 -12.41 -6.99
CA GLY A 115 -4.10 -13.60 -6.61
C GLY A 115 -3.14 -13.38 -5.44
N ALA A 116 -2.37 -14.41 -5.12
CA ALA A 116 -1.52 -14.42 -3.92
C ALA A 116 -0.20 -13.63 -4.07
N ALA A 117 0.27 -13.41 -5.31
CA ALA A 117 1.51 -12.67 -5.59
C ALA A 117 1.32 -11.74 -6.80
N PRO A 118 0.40 -10.74 -6.70
CA PRO A 118 0.01 -9.95 -7.86
C PRO A 118 1.14 -9.08 -8.39
N LEU A 119 2.00 -8.53 -7.53
CA LEU A 119 3.08 -7.63 -7.91
C LEU A 119 4.09 -8.28 -8.88
N GLY A 120 4.55 -9.49 -8.59
CA GLY A 120 5.45 -10.20 -9.50
C GLY A 120 4.80 -10.54 -10.85
N ARG A 121 3.48 -10.79 -10.87
CA ARG A 121 2.73 -10.96 -12.12
C ARG A 121 2.63 -9.64 -12.89
N ALA A 122 2.32 -8.54 -12.20
CA ALA A 122 2.25 -7.21 -12.80
C ALA A 122 3.57 -6.82 -13.48
N LEU A 123 4.70 -7.02 -12.79
CA LEU A 123 6.02 -6.71 -13.33
C LEU A 123 6.35 -7.54 -14.58
N ARG A 124 5.96 -8.82 -14.62
CA ARG A 124 6.13 -9.64 -15.84
C ARG A 124 5.27 -9.14 -17.00
N LEU A 125 4.01 -8.78 -16.76
CA LEU A 125 3.13 -8.23 -17.79
C LEU A 125 3.67 -6.90 -18.35
N LEU A 126 4.17 -6.05 -17.46
CA LEU A 126 4.78 -4.77 -17.83
C LEU A 126 6.07 -4.97 -18.65
N ALA A 127 6.96 -5.89 -18.22
CA ALA A 127 8.19 -6.20 -18.92
C ALA A 127 7.97 -6.86 -20.29
N GLN A 128 6.82 -7.54 -20.47
CA GLN A 128 6.39 -8.12 -21.75
C GLN A 128 5.58 -7.15 -22.61
N GLU A 129 5.47 -5.90 -22.21
CA GLU A 129 4.65 -4.87 -22.88
C GLU A 129 3.19 -5.29 -23.12
N ARG A 130 2.65 -6.15 -22.20
CA ARG A 130 1.24 -6.60 -22.25
C ARG A 130 0.30 -5.57 -21.62
N THR A 131 0.86 -4.59 -20.93
CA THR A 131 0.20 -3.42 -20.35
C THR A 131 1.16 -2.24 -20.41
N ASP A 132 0.63 -1.02 -20.53
CA ASP A 132 1.47 0.18 -20.67
C ASP A 132 1.97 0.69 -19.34
N THR A 133 1.15 0.62 -18.29
CA THR A 133 1.51 1.15 -16.97
C THR A 133 0.88 0.35 -15.85
N PHE A 134 1.54 0.37 -14.69
CA PHE A 134 1.13 -0.30 -13.46
C PHE A 134 1.19 0.66 -12.27
N ALA A 135 0.12 0.70 -11.47
CA ALA A 135 0.06 1.52 -10.27
C ALA A 135 0.50 0.72 -9.03
N GLU A 136 1.46 1.25 -8.27
CA GLU A 136 1.92 0.65 -7.02
C GLU A 136 2.56 1.69 -6.10
N ASP A 137 2.56 1.42 -4.79
CA ASP A 137 3.30 2.21 -3.80
C ASP A 137 4.82 2.07 -4.00
N GLN A 138 5.55 3.19 -3.89
CA GLN A 138 7.00 3.21 -4.13
C GLN A 138 7.78 2.37 -3.12
N ALA A 139 7.39 2.37 -1.85
CA ALA A 139 8.09 1.59 -0.83
C ALA A 139 7.85 0.09 -1.03
N VAL A 140 6.64 -0.31 -1.42
CA VAL A 140 6.29 -1.69 -1.78
C VAL A 140 7.09 -2.15 -3.00
N MET A 141 7.13 -1.33 -4.05
CA MET A 141 7.90 -1.62 -5.27
C MET A 141 9.40 -1.77 -4.96
N SER A 142 9.97 -0.82 -4.24
CA SER A 142 11.39 -0.81 -3.89
C SER A 142 11.77 -2.01 -3.03
N TRP A 143 10.94 -2.35 -2.04
CA TRP A 143 11.14 -3.54 -1.22
C TRP A 143 11.05 -4.81 -2.04
N PHE A 144 10.03 -4.96 -2.88
CA PHE A 144 9.85 -6.15 -3.71
C PHE A 144 11.04 -6.40 -4.63
N LEU A 145 11.54 -5.37 -5.31
CA LEU A 145 12.69 -5.48 -6.23
C LEU A 145 14.00 -5.83 -5.50
N ARG A 146 14.15 -5.41 -4.25
CA ARG A 146 15.31 -5.77 -3.42
C ARG A 146 15.27 -7.25 -2.98
N GLU A 147 14.08 -7.72 -2.58
CA GLU A 147 13.91 -9.09 -2.06
C GLU A 147 13.79 -10.15 -3.17
N HIS A 148 13.46 -9.75 -4.40
CA HIS A 148 13.21 -10.67 -5.50
C HIS A 148 14.09 -10.32 -6.71
N SER A 149 15.19 -11.07 -6.86
CA SER A 149 16.02 -11.00 -8.06
C SER A 149 15.29 -11.58 -9.28
N GLY A 150 15.61 -11.07 -10.48
CA GLY A 150 15.09 -11.61 -11.75
C GLY A 150 13.89 -10.83 -12.34
N TYR A 151 13.49 -9.75 -11.70
CA TYR A 151 12.55 -8.80 -12.31
C TYR A 151 13.31 -7.58 -12.84
N PRO A 152 13.14 -7.20 -14.12
CA PRO A 152 13.71 -5.96 -14.61
C PRO A 152 13.05 -4.80 -13.85
N PRO A 153 13.83 -3.85 -13.31
CA PRO A 153 13.25 -2.71 -12.59
C PRO A 153 12.43 -1.86 -13.55
N PRO A 154 11.15 -1.62 -13.24
CA PRO A 154 10.32 -0.76 -14.07
C PRO A 154 10.74 0.71 -13.89
N ARG A 155 10.45 1.55 -14.87
CA ARG A 155 10.67 2.99 -14.77
C ARG A 155 9.48 3.67 -14.10
N LEU A 156 9.74 4.49 -13.09
CA LEU A 156 8.73 5.37 -12.53
C LEU A 156 8.40 6.48 -13.52
N ALA A 157 7.16 6.51 -13.99
CA ALA A 157 6.67 7.49 -14.96
C ALA A 157 6.09 8.76 -14.31
N GLY A 158 5.75 8.70 -13.03
CA GLY A 158 5.27 9.82 -12.25
C GLY A 158 4.56 9.37 -10.97
N ILE A 159 4.30 10.31 -10.09
CA ILE A 159 3.55 10.09 -8.85
C ILE A 159 2.11 10.53 -9.07
N ALA A 160 1.17 9.62 -8.85
CA ALA A 160 -0.25 9.91 -8.98
C ALA A 160 -0.83 10.48 -7.69
N HIS A 161 -0.34 10.00 -6.53
CA HIS A 161 -0.91 10.37 -5.24
C HIS A 161 0.11 10.24 -4.12
N GLN A 162 -0.05 11.06 -3.08
CA GLN A 162 0.64 10.91 -1.81
C GLN A 162 -0.38 11.07 -0.69
N ALA A 163 -0.38 10.13 0.25
CA ALA A 163 -1.30 10.17 1.38
C ALA A 163 -0.69 9.51 2.62
N PRO A 164 -1.10 9.94 3.83
CA PRO A 164 -0.76 9.25 5.06
C PRO A 164 -1.26 7.80 5.04
N VAL A 165 -0.41 6.85 5.46
CA VAL A 165 -0.74 5.43 5.52
C VAL A 165 -0.76 4.94 6.97
N TYR A 166 -1.68 4.05 7.29
CA TYR A 166 -2.01 3.67 8.65
C TYR A 166 -2.03 2.14 8.87
N ILE A 167 -2.02 1.74 10.13
CA ILE A 167 -2.66 0.51 10.57
C ILE A 167 -4.09 0.89 10.98
N ALA A 168 -5.09 0.27 10.36
CA ALA A 168 -6.49 0.52 10.66
C ALA A 168 -7.08 -0.69 11.39
N PHE A 169 -7.87 -0.43 12.45
CA PHE A 169 -8.45 -1.46 13.30
C PHE A 169 -9.93 -1.66 12.99
N SER A 170 -10.41 -2.89 13.12
CA SER A 170 -11.81 -3.23 12.87
C SER A 170 -12.76 -2.40 13.74
N ALA A 171 -13.79 -1.78 13.15
CA ALA A 171 -14.81 -1.05 13.91
C ALA A 171 -15.63 -1.97 14.84
N GLY A 172 -15.76 -3.24 14.50
CA GLY A 172 -16.49 -4.22 15.29
C GLY A 172 -15.71 -4.78 16.51
N ASN A 173 -14.39 -4.55 16.58
CA ASN A 173 -13.59 -4.99 17.72
C ASN A 173 -13.65 -3.94 18.84
N PRO A 174 -14.17 -4.29 20.05
CA PRO A 174 -14.30 -3.34 21.16
C PRO A 174 -12.97 -2.75 21.63
N ARG A 175 -11.84 -3.38 21.31
CA ARG A 175 -10.49 -2.93 21.66
C ARG A 175 -9.86 -1.98 20.64
N SER A 176 -10.47 -1.74 19.49
CA SER A 176 -9.86 -0.96 18.40
C SER A 176 -9.47 0.45 18.83
N GLY A 177 -10.28 1.12 19.65
CA GLY A 177 -9.92 2.43 20.19
C GLY A 177 -8.74 2.39 21.18
N GLU A 178 -8.57 1.30 21.93
CA GLU A 178 -7.40 1.06 22.78
C GLU A 178 -6.16 0.82 21.93
N LEU A 179 -6.25 -0.07 20.93
CA LEU A 179 -5.14 -0.40 20.04
C LEU A 179 -4.66 0.82 19.25
N ALA A 180 -5.57 1.66 18.77
CA ALA A 180 -5.22 2.91 18.08
C ALA A 180 -4.43 3.86 19.00
N ARG A 181 -4.89 4.08 20.24
CA ARG A 181 -4.17 4.92 21.22
C ARG A 181 -2.81 4.35 21.61
N LEU A 182 -2.68 3.04 21.78
CA LEU A 182 -1.40 2.38 22.05
C LEU A 182 -0.42 2.60 20.89
N LEU A 183 -0.91 2.49 19.66
CA LEU A 183 -0.11 2.74 18.46
C LEU A 183 0.37 4.19 18.40
N ASP A 184 -0.53 5.17 18.65
CA ASP A 184 -0.18 6.59 18.69
C ASP A 184 0.88 6.92 19.73
N ALA A 185 0.71 6.44 20.97
CA ALA A 185 1.67 6.64 22.04
C ALA A 185 3.02 5.96 21.76
N GLY A 186 2.97 4.75 21.19
CA GLY A 186 4.17 4.02 20.79
C GLY A 186 4.94 4.69 19.66
N LEU A 187 4.25 5.18 18.63
CA LEU A 187 4.87 5.94 17.53
C LEU A 187 5.55 7.20 18.03
N ALA A 188 4.89 7.96 18.93
CA ALA A 188 5.49 9.14 19.55
C ALA A 188 6.80 8.78 20.27
N ARG A 189 6.79 7.76 21.12
CA ARG A 189 7.97 7.29 21.86
C ARG A 189 9.10 6.83 20.92
N LEU A 190 8.77 6.04 19.88
CA LEU A 190 9.78 5.58 18.93
C LEU A 190 10.41 6.74 18.15
N ALA A 191 9.63 7.77 17.82
CA ALA A 191 10.12 8.98 17.17
C ALA A 191 11.04 9.79 18.13
N GLU A 192 10.63 10.02 19.38
CA GLU A 192 11.42 10.76 20.38
C GLU A 192 12.77 10.09 20.68
N THR A 193 12.82 8.76 20.64
CA THR A 193 14.06 8.01 20.88
C THR A 193 14.91 7.79 19.63
N GLY A 194 14.48 8.25 18.45
CA GLY A 194 15.13 7.99 17.17
C GLY A 194 15.01 6.52 16.69
N ARG A 195 14.28 5.69 17.45
CA ARG A 195 14.13 4.26 17.12
C ARG A 195 13.31 4.05 15.85
N LEU A 196 12.32 4.92 15.60
CA LEU A 196 11.50 4.89 14.38
C LEU A 196 12.37 5.02 13.13
N ASP A 197 13.34 5.94 13.14
CA ASP A 197 14.26 6.16 12.01
C ASP A 197 15.19 4.97 11.78
N VAL A 198 15.65 4.33 12.85
CA VAL A 198 16.45 3.10 12.75
C VAL A 198 15.66 1.98 12.07
N ILE A 199 14.39 1.80 12.44
CA ILE A 199 13.52 0.79 11.80
C ILE A 199 13.29 1.17 10.34
N LYS A 200 12.92 2.42 10.02
CA LYS A 200 12.72 2.87 8.63
C LYS A 200 13.98 2.66 7.77
N ALA A 201 15.14 3.05 8.28
CA ALA A 201 16.43 2.90 7.59
C ALA A 201 16.75 1.43 7.24
N SER A 202 16.39 0.47 8.10
CA SER A 202 16.59 -0.96 7.80
C SER A 202 15.79 -1.43 6.57
N TYR A 203 14.74 -0.70 6.18
CA TYR A 203 13.96 -0.91 4.97
C TYR A 203 14.36 -0.01 3.80
N GLY A 204 15.44 0.80 3.96
CA GLY A 204 15.89 1.75 2.95
C GLY A 204 14.96 2.97 2.80
N LEU A 205 14.14 3.25 3.80
CA LEU A 205 13.29 4.44 3.87
C LEU A 205 13.98 5.56 4.60
N SER A 206 13.73 6.80 4.18
CA SER A 206 14.25 8.00 4.86
C SER A 206 13.32 8.45 6.00
N THR A 207 13.80 9.36 6.84
CA THR A 207 13.01 9.98 7.92
C THR A 207 11.82 10.79 7.40
N SER A 208 11.87 11.16 6.11
CA SER A 208 10.80 11.92 5.43
C SER A 208 9.70 11.02 4.82
N ASP A 209 9.94 9.71 4.78
CA ASP A 209 9.00 8.71 4.27
C ASP A 209 8.20 8.12 5.45
#